data_81b6ac2afebb0caaf3058e6ce4db5e72
#
_entry.id   81b6ac2afebb0caaf3058e6ce4db5e72
#
_cell.length_a   1.000
_cell.length_b   1.000
_cell.length_c   1.000
_cell.angle_alpha   90.00
_cell.angle_beta   90.00
_cell.angle_gamma   90.00
#
_symmetry.space_group_name_H-M   'P 1'
#
loop_
_entity.id
_entity.type
_entity.pdbx_description
1 polymer ?
#
loop_
_entity_poly.entity_id
_entity_poly.type
_entity_poly.pdbx_seq_one_letter_code
_entity_poly.pdbx_strand_id
1 'polypeptide(L)'
;MEKEFVFKKGSVVVETNKGKVRGYAYNGVSVFKGIPYAKAKRFHAPEPLEAWEGELDATSFGYVCPLLDMPKPAGEVFVPHRYWVMDEDCLNLNIWTAALKLVLQLNTLRMRVKT
;
A
#
# COMPACT_ATOMS: atom_id res chain seq x y z
N MET A 1 -8.55 -28.66 1.90
CA MET A 1 -7.66 -27.97 0.95
C MET A 1 -6.63 -27.17 1.72
N GLU A 2 -5.38 -27.56 1.64
CA GLU A 2 -4.32 -26.74 2.20
C GLU A 2 -4.19 -25.45 1.39
N LYS A 3 -4.19 -24.32 2.08
CA LYS A 3 -3.94 -23.03 1.46
C LYS A 3 -2.43 -22.82 1.34
N GLU A 4 -1.92 -22.90 0.13
CA GLU A 4 -0.52 -22.66 -0.10
C GLU A 4 -0.23 -21.17 -0.10
N PHE A 5 0.62 -20.71 0.82
CA PHE A 5 1.16 -19.37 0.81
C PHE A 5 2.40 -19.33 -0.09
N VAL A 6 2.22 -18.76 -1.27
CA VAL A 6 3.34 -18.57 -2.20
C VAL A 6 3.88 -17.14 -2.05
N PHE A 7 4.93 -17.02 -1.27
CA PHE A 7 5.71 -15.79 -1.16
C PHE A 7 7.07 -15.99 -1.82
N LYS A 8 7.20 -15.53 -3.03
CA LYS A 8 8.42 -15.67 -3.81
C LYS A 8 8.78 -14.30 -4.40
N LYS A 9 10.04 -13.93 -4.28
CA LYS A 9 10.54 -12.68 -4.87
C LYS A 9 10.17 -12.61 -6.36
N GLY A 10 9.52 -11.54 -6.77
CA GLY A 10 9.07 -11.35 -8.14
C GLY A 10 7.87 -12.22 -8.55
N SER A 11 7.18 -12.87 -7.60
CA SER A 11 6.01 -13.70 -7.91
C SER A 11 4.85 -12.90 -8.51
N VAL A 12 4.69 -11.65 -8.07
CA VAL A 12 3.70 -10.72 -8.62
C VAL A 12 4.36 -9.35 -8.76
N VAL A 13 4.62 -8.96 -10.00
CA VAL A 13 5.19 -7.65 -10.31
C VAL A 13 4.27 -6.95 -11.29
N VAL A 14 3.90 -5.72 -10.98
CA VAL A 14 3.05 -4.87 -11.80
C VAL A 14 3.83 -3.63 -12.20
N GLU A 15 3.77 -3.31 -13.47
CA GLU A 15 4.35 -2.07 -13.99
C GLU A 15 3.31 -0.94 -13.92
N THR A 16 3.70 0.15 -13.30
CA THR A 16 2.90 1.38 -13.22
C THR A 16 3.61 2.52 -13.96
N ASN A 17 2.95 3.65 -14.14
CA ASN A 17 3.60 4.82 -14.74
C ASN A 17 4.71 5.42 -13.86
N LYS A 18 4.76 5.05 -12.59
CA LYS A 18 5.76 5.53 -11.63
C LYS A 18 6.91 4.56 -11.44
N GLY A 19 6.74 3.31 -11.83
CA GLY A 19 7.72 2.25 -11.68
C GLY A 19 7.07 0.90 -11.41
N LYS A 20 7.88 -0.10 -11.20
CA LYS A 20 7.41 -1.46 -10.90
C LYS A 20 7.06 -1.61 -9.43
N VAL A 21 6.01 -2.35 -9.16
CA VAL A 21 5.56 -2.68 -7.79
C VAL A 21 5.51 -4.19 -7.64
N ARG A 22 6.17 -4.68 -6.61
CA ARG A 22 6.23 -6.10 -6.29
C ARG A 22 5.36 -6.42 -5.09
N GLY A 23 4.35 -7.26 -5.31
CA GLY A 23 3.52 -7.83 -4.27
C GLY A 23 3.72 -9.33 -4.13
N TYR A 24 2.71 -10.00 -3.61
CA TYR A 24 2.67 -11.45 -3.49
C TYR A 24 1.28 -11.99 -3.81
N ALA A 25 1.21 -13.27 -4.15
CA ALA A 25 -0.05 -13.96 -4.34
C ALA A 25 -0.33 -14.88 -3.15
N TYR A 26 -1.56 -14.86 -2.69
CA TYR A 26 -2.04 -15.77 -1.67
C TYR A 26 -3.43 -16.27 -2.02
N ASN A 27 -3.57 -17.58 -2.16
CA ASN A 27 -4.86 -18.22 -2.41
C ASN A 27 -5.62 -17.61 -3.61
N GLY A 28 -4.91 -17.33 -4.70
CA GLY A 28 -5.48 -16.74 -5.93
C GLY A 28 -5.72 -15.24 -5.87
N VAL A 29 -5.35 -14.59 -4.77
CA VAL A 29 -5.47 -13.14 -4.60
C VAL A 29 -4.08 -12.51 -4.66
N SER A 30 -3.92 -11.51 -5.51
CA SER A 30 -2.71 -10.69 -5.54
C SER A 30 -2.82 -9.58 -4.51
N VAL A 31 -1.77 -9.42 -3.70
CA VAL A 31 -1.74 -8.49 -2.57
C VAL A 31 -0.58 -7.53 -2.72
N PHE A 32 -0.89 -6.25 -2.58
CA PHE A 32 0.08 -5.15 -2.57
C PHE A 32 -0.18 -4.29 -1.34
N LYS A 33 0.83 -4.09 -0.52
CA LYS A 33 0.73 -3.34 0.73
C LYS A 33 1.73 -2.19 0.75
N GLY A 34 1.34 -1.09 1.37
CA GLY A 34 2.23 0.03 1.55
C GLY A 34 2.61 0.76 0.26
N ILE A 35 1.70 0.82 -0.72
CA ILE A 35 1.95 1.55 -1.96
C ILE A 35 1.79 3.04 -1.71
N PRO A 36 2.85 3.85 -1.83
CA PRO A 36 2.72 5.29 -1.69
C PRO A 36 1.91 5.87 -2.86
N TYR A 37 1.06 6.84 -2.59
CA TYR A 37 0.27 7.52 -3.64
C TYR A 37 0.52 9.03 -3.71
N ALA A 38 1.12 9.61 -2.68
CA ALA A 38 1.51 11.01 -2.63
C ALA A 38 2.54 11.24 -1.53
N LYS A 39 3.16 12.41 -1.52
CA LYS A 39 3.98 12.91 -0.41
C LYS A 39 3.35 14.18 0.14
N ALA A 40 3.36 14.34 1.45
CA ALA A 40 2.92 15.57 2.08
C ALA A 40 3.76 15.87 3.31
N LYS A 41 4.11 17.15 3.48
CA LYS A 41 4.57 17.66 4.75
C LYS A 41 3.35 17.98 5.61
N ARG A 42 3.51 17.90 6.93
CA ARG A 42 2.43 18.24 7.87
C ARG A 42 1.84 19.61 7.56
N PHE A 43 0.53 19.68 7.46
CA PHE A 43 -0.25 20.88 7.14
C PHE A 43 -0.01 21.47 5.73
N HIS A 44 0.63 20.72 4.84
CA HIS A 44 0.78 21.08 3.43
C HIS A 44 -0.10 20.22 2.54
N ALA A 45 -0.40 20.73 1.35
CA ALA A 45 -1.09 19.96 0.33
C ALA A 45 -0.23 18.78 -0.13
N PRO A 46 -0.85 17.63 -0.44
CA PRO A 46 -0.10 16.48 -0.97
C PRO A 46 0.46 16.79 -2.36
N GLU A 47 1.68 16.34 -2.58
CA GLU A 47 2.40 16.46 -3.84
C GLU A 47 2.44 15.11 -4.56
N PRO A 48 2.43 15.09 -5.91
CA PRO A 48 2.59 13.87 -6.68
C PRO A 48 3.93 13.20 -6.39
N LEU A 49 3.94 11.86 -6.46
CA LEU A 49 5.18 11.10 -6.38
C LEU A 49 6.01 11.25 -7.65
N GLU A 50 7.32 11.27 -7.46
CA GLU A 50 8.25 11.04 -8.55
C GLU A 50 8.28 9.56 -8.94
N ALA A 51 8.67 9.27 -10.18
CA ALA A 51 8.91 7.91 -10.62
C ALA A 51 10.14 7.33 -9.90
N TRP A 52 10.12 6.02 -9.66
CA TRP A 52 11.25 5.30 -9.06
C TRP A 52 11.84 4.31 -10.04
N GLU A 53 13.10 3.99 -9.84
CA GLU A 53 13.79 2.92 -10.55
C GLU A 53 13.68 1.59 -9.78
N GLY A 54 13.71 0.48 -10.51
CA GLY A 54 13.62 -0.85 -9.93
C GLY A 54 12.21 -1.21 -9.47
N GLU A 55 12.13 -2.10 -8.50
CA GLU A 55 10.87 -2.62 -7.96
C GLU A 55 10.62 -2.08 -6.56
N LEU A 56 9.48 -1.41 -6.38
CA LEU A 56 8.99 -1.04 -5.06
C LEU A 56 8.51 -2.32 -4.34
N ASP A 57 9.02 -2.58 -3.15
CA ASP A 57 8.56 -3.69 -2.31
C ASP A 57 7.22 -3.35 -1.66
N ALA A 58 6.15 -3.98 -2.14
CA ALA A 58 4.80 -3.83 -1.62
C ALA A 58 4.31 -5.11 -0.92
N THR A 59 5.17 -5.76 -0.16
CA THR A 59 4.88 -7.00 0.55
C THR A 59 4.53 -6.82 2.02
N SER A 60 4.72 -5.63 2.56
CA SER A 60 4.41 -5.29 3.95
C SER A 60 3.66 -3.97 4.05
N PHE A 61 2.91 -3.78 5.13
CA PHE A 61 2.22 -2.53 5.38
C PHE A 61 3.21 -1.36 5.50
N GLY A 62 2.80 -0.20 4.98
CA GLY A 62 3.53 1.04 5.16
C GLY A 62 3.32 1.66 6.53
N TYR A 63 3.91 2.85 6.72
CA TYR A 63 3.74 3.60 7.95
C TYR A 63 2.32 4.10 8.12
N VAL A 64 1.89 4.20 9.38
CA VAL A 64 0.63 4.85 9.74
C VAL A 64 0.90 6.28 10.18
N CYS A 65 -0.14 7.12 10.07
CA CYS A 65 -0.04 8.52 10.50
C CYS A 65 0.30 8.60 11.98
N PRO A 66 1.14 9.56 12.40
CA PRO A 66 1.42 9.79 13.81
C PRO A 66 0.14 10.06 14.59
N LEU A 67 -0.04 9.33 15.67
CA LEU A 67 -1.14 9.52 16.62
C LEU A 67 -0.62 10.26 17.85
N LEU A 68 -1.49 11.02 18.49
CA LEU A 68 -1.19 11.59 19.79
C LEU A 68 -0.91 10.46 20.78
N ASP A 69 0.13 10.63 21.57
CA ASP A 69 0.47 9.74 22.68
C ASP A 69 -0.60 9.86 23.76
N MET A 70 -1.73 9.21 23.54
CA MET A 70 -2.81 9.18 24.51
C MET A 70 -2.65 7.96 25.42
N PRO A 71 -2.73 8.13 26.74
CA PRO A 71 -2.87 6.98 27.61
C PRO A 71 -4.11 6.20 27.18
N LYS A 72 -3.98 4.91 27.01
CA LYS A 72 -4.95 3.95 26.47
C LYS A 72 -6.37 4.51 26.33
N PRO A 73 -6.87 4.72 25.10
CA PRO A 73 -8.21 5.26 24.93
C PRO A 73 -9.23 4.33 25.59
N ALA A 74 -10.23 4.90 26.23
CA ALA A 74 -11.28 4.15 26.95
C ALA A 74 -12.02 3.12 26.10
N GLY A 75 -11.96 3.24 24.77
CA GLY A 75 -12.56 2.30 23.81
C GLY A 75 -11.66 1.14 23.38
N GLU A 76 -10.42 1.06 23.86
CA GLU A 76 -9.44 0.06 23.39
C GLU A 76 -9.86 -1.39 23.68
N VAL A 77 -10.66 -1.59 24.73
CA VAL A 77 -11.23 -2.90 25.08
C VAL A 77 -12.26 -3.38 24.05
N PHE A 78 -13.00 -2.45 23.44
CA PHE A 78 -14.07 -2.76 22.49
C PHE A 78 -13.62 -2.71 21.04
N VAL A 79 -12.62 -1.91 20.73
CA VAL A 79 -12.07 -1.75 19.39
C VAL A 79 -10.54 -1.82 19.49
N PRO A 80 -9.97 -3.03 19.47
CA PRO A 80 -8.52 -3.17 19.56
C PRO A 80 -7.84 -2.52 18.35
N HIS A 81 -6.99 -1.54 18.61
CA HIS A 81 -6.16 -0.91 17.59
C HIS A 81 -4.84 -1.64 17.46
N ARG A 82 -4.46 -1.92 16.23
CA ARG A 82 -3.10 -2.37 15.94
C ARG A 82 -2.21 -1.16 15.84
N TYR A 83 -1.32 -1.00 16.79
CA TYR A 83 -0.27 0.00 16.71
C TYR A 83 0.79 -0.47 15.71
N TRP A 84 1.02 0.33 14.71
CA TRP A 84 2.03 0.09 13.69
C TRP A 84 3.08 1.20 13.74
N VAL A 85 4.18 1.01 13.01
CA VAL A 85 5.23 2.04 12.95
C VAL A 85 4.64 3.32 12.37
N MET A 86 4.78 4.42 13.09
CA MET A 86 4.28 5.74 12.73
C MET A 86 5.36 6.56 12.05
N ASP A 87 5.00 7.28 10.99
CA ASP A 87 5.88 8.20 10.30
C ASP A 87 5.05 9.29 9.61
N GLU A 88 5.64 10.45 9.38
CA GLU A 88 5.01 11.51 8.59
C GLU A 88 4.78 11.09 7.13
N ASP A 89 5.59 10.18 6.60
CA ASP A 89 5.43 9.60 5.28
C ASP A 89 4.42 8.45 5.31
N CYS A 90 3.16 8.79 5.59
CA CYS A 90 2.08 7.83 5.83
C CYS A 90 1.01 7.76 4.73
N LEU A 91 1.22 8.43 3.60
CA LEU A 91 0.26 8.42 2.49
C LEU A 91 0.48 7.19 1.61
N ASN A 92 -0.04 6.06 2.06
CA ASN A 92 0.04 4.79 1.34
C ASN A 92 -1.31 4.08 1.38
N LEU A 93 -1.45 3.08 0.49
CA LEU A 93 -2.65 2.26 0.37
C LEU A 93 -2.28 0.79 0.18
N ASN A 94 -3.28 -0.07 0.35
CA ASN A 94 -3.14 -1.50 0.15
C ASN A 94 -4.19 -1.99 -0.85
N ILE A 95 -3.85 -3.00 -1.63
CA ILE A 95 -4.72 -3.57 -2.66
C ILE A 95 -4.74 -5.10 -2.52
N TRP A 96 -5.93 -5.66 -2.50
CA TRP A 96 -6.19 -7.09 -2.63
C TRP A 96 -7.05 -7.29 -3.87
N THR A 97 -6.62 -8.12 -4.80
CA THR A 97 -7.37 -8.34 -6.03
C THR A 97 -7.18 -9.74 -6.58
N ALA A 98 -8.29 -10.35 -7.01
CA ALA A 98 -8.28 -11.57 -7.81
C ALA A 98 -8.14 -11.27 -9.32
N ALA A 99 -8.29 -10.01 -9.72
CA ALA A 99 -8.29 -9.58 -11.12
C ALA A 99 -7.13 -8.62 -11.41
N LEU A 100 -5.92 -9.16 -11.47
CA LEU A 100 -4.70 -8.37 -11.66
C LEU A 100 -4.74 -7.47 -12.90
N LYS A 101 -5.31 -7.96 -14.01
CA LYS A 101 -5.48 -7.17 -15.24
C LYS A 101 -6.37 -5.93 -15.02
N LEU A 102 -7.39 -6.06 -14.19
CA LEU A 102 -8.28 -4.94 -13.87
C LEU A 102 -7.56 -3.86 -13.05
N VAL A 103 -6.69 -4.26 -12.13
CA VAL A 103 -5.86 -3.32 -11.36
C VAL A 103 -4.94 -2.52 -12.28
N LEU A 104 -4.32 -3.16 -13.25
CA LEU A 104 -3.51 -2.50 -14.27
C LEU A 104 -4.32 -1.48 -15.06
N GLN A 105 -5.52 -1.83 -15.48
CA GLN A 105 -6.43 -0.93 -16.18
C GLN A 105 -6.87 0.25 -15.32
N LEU A 106 -7.22 0.01 -14.07
CA LEU A 106 -7.58 1.06 -13.11
C LEU A 106 -6.42 2.01 -12.83
N ASN A 107 -5.21 1.50 -12.73
CA ASN A 107 -4.02 2.32 -12.60
C ASN A 107 -3.85 3.23 -13.82
N THR A 108 -3.98 2.69 -15.02
CA THR A 108 -3.91 3.45 -16.27
C THR A 108 -5.01 4.50 -16.33
N LEU A 109 -6.24 4.15 -15.97
CA LEU A 109 -7.38 5.06 -15.96
C LEU A 109 -7.24 6.16 -14.91
N ARG A 110 -6.81 5.83 -13.70
CA ARG A 110 -6.53 6.82 -12.65
C ARG A 110 -5.47 7.82 -13.05
N MET A 111 -4.50 7.39 -13.80
CA MET A 111 -3.45 8.26 -14.31
C MET A 111 -3.96 9.23 -15.36
N ARG A 112 -4.93 8.84 -16.18
CA ARG A 112 -5.61 9.72 -17.14
C ARG A 112 -6.55 10.71 -16.48
N VAL A 113 -7.13 10.36 -15.35
CA VAL A 113 -8.08 11.20 -14.61
C VAL A 113 -7.38 12.20 -13.69
N LYS A 114 -6.14 11.94 -13.28
CA LYS A 114 -5.34 12.83 -12.40
C LYS A 114 -4.50 13.85 -13.16
N THR A 115 -4.52 13.82 -14.43
CA THR A 115 -3.87 14.88 -15.24
C THR A 115 -4.81 16.11 -15.38
#